data_c75c92337f39e9562b534da9b45cffc4
#
_entry.id   c75c92337f39e9562b534da9b45cffc4
#
_cell.length_a   1.000
_cell.length_b   1.000
_cell.length_c   1.000
_cell.angle_alpha   90.00
_cell.angle_beta   90.00
_cell.angle_gamma   90.00
#
_symmetry.space_group_name_H-M   'P 1'
#
loop_
_entity.id
_entity.type
_entity.pdbx_description
1 polymer ?
#
loop_
_entity_poly.entity_id
_entity_poly.type
_entity_poly.pdbx_seq_one_letter_code
_entity_poly.pdbx_strand_id
1 'polypeptide(L)'
;MASPWAAAGQIHPAVLLYLLSEKGMTPTAVQDLLYHDSGLKGLSGISNDMRDLEASFAPRATSAIEHFVYRIGLNAGMLAAALGGLDAFVFTAGIGENSPGVRARIAEKIAWLGVVFDPAANAERKSLISRPESRVALLVVPTDEELMVAQHTLALLQQQGTRSIAGERLATDVY
;
A
#
# COMPACT_ATOMS: atom_id res chain seq x y z
N MET A 1 -2.12 3.39 11.49
CA MET A 1 -1.01 4.09 10.79
C MET A 1 -1.51 4.46 9.40
N ALA A 2 -1.46 5.73 8.99
CA ALA A 2 -1.91 6.12 7.65
C ALA A 2 -0.99 5.47 6.60
N SER A 3 -1.59 4.86 5.57
CA SER A 3 -0.83 4.27 4.47
C SER A 3 0.09 5.33 3.85
N PRO A 4 1.37 5.04 3.58
CA PRO A 4 2.29 5.97 2.90
C PRO A 4 1.75 6.50 1.57
N TRP A 5 0.84 5.76 0.94
CA TRP A 5 0.20 6.11 -0.33
C TRP A 5 -0.94 7.13 -0.19
N ALA A 6 -1.53 7.25 1.00
CA ALA A 6 -2.51 8.28 1.33
C ALA A 6 -1.86 9.62 1.70
N ALA A 7 -0.55 9.62 1.96
CA ALA A 7 0.25 10.79 2.27
C ALA A 7 0.74 11.50 0.99
N ALA A 8 1.68 12.43 1.14
CA ALA A 8 2.13 13.35 0.10
C ALA A 8 2.71 12.72 -1.19
N GLY A 9 2.95 11.41 -1.24
CA GLY A 9 3.51 10.73 -2.41
C GLY A 9 4.94 11.16 -2.72
N GLN A 10 5.26 11.28 -4.01
CA GLN A 10 6.57 11.78 -4.46
C GLN A 10 6.57 13.30 -4.47
N ILE A 11 7.30 13.91 -3.55
CA ILE A 11 7.47 15.37 -3.44
C ILE A 11 8.87 15.74 -3.88
N HIS A 12 8.98 16.76 -4.74
CA HIS A 12 10.26 17.31 -5.11
C HIS A 12 10.90 18.02 -3.89
N PRO A 13 12.20 17.80 -3.59
CA PRO A 13 12.86 18.40 -2.41
C PRO A 13 12.73 19.91 -2.30
N ALA A 14 12.64 20.62 -3.43
CA ALA A 14 12.44 22.07 -3.45
C ALA A 14 11.13 22.51 -2.77
N VAL A 15 10.09 21.66 -2.75
CA VAL A 15 8.84 21.97 -2.05
C VAL A 15 9.09 22.01 -0.53
N LEU A 16 9.88 21.07 0.00
CA LEU A 16 10.24 21.07 1.42
C LEU A 16 11.05 22.31 1.80
N LEU A 17 12.04 22.66 0.99
CA LEU A 17 12.84 23.86 1.20
C LEU A 17 11.97 25.13 1.16
N TYR A 18 11.04 25.21 0.20
CA TYR A 18 10.10 26.33 0.12
C TYR A 18 9.22 26.45 1.37
N LEU A 19 8.68 25.34 1.88
CA LEU A 19 7.85 25.34 3.07
C LEU A 19 8.63 25.79 4.31
N LEU A 20 9.87 25.33 4.46
CA LEU A 20 10.73 25.68 5.59
C LEU A 20 11.25 27.12 5.49
N SER A 21 11.81 27.52 4.34
CA SER A 21 12.54 28.77 4.19
C SER A 21 11.62 29.95 3.85
N GLU A 22 10.69 29.76 2.88
CA GLU A 22 9.85 30.87 2.41
C GLU A 22 8.53 30.97 3.17
N LYS A 23 7.96 29.84 3.59
CA LYS A 23 6.74 29.83 4.40
C LYS A 23 7.01 29.87 5.90
N GLY A 24 8.26 29.73 6.33
CA GLY A 24 8.65 29.76 7.74
C GLY A 24 8.03 28.65 8.58
N MET A 25 7.62 27.53 7.95
CA MET A 25 7.04 26.40 8.68
C MET A 25 8.12 25.71 9.51
N THR A 26 7.76 25.26 10.70
CA THR A 26 8.65 24.42 11.50
C THR A 26 8.72 23.01 10.90
N PRO A 27 9.80 22.24 11.13
CA PRO A 27 9.89 20.85 10.70
C PRO A 27 8.70 20.00 11.15
N THR A 28 8.21 20.19 12.38
CA THR A 28 7.02 19.52 12.91
C THR A 28 5.77 19.87 12.11
N ALA A 29 5.55 21.16 11.81
CA ALA A 29 4.41 21.59 11.00
C ALA A 29 4.45 21.03 9.57
N VAL A 30 5.65 20.93 8.98
CA VAL A 30 5.82 20.28 7.67
C VAL A 30 5.54 18.79 7.76
N GLN A 31 5.99 18.12 8.81
CA GLN A 31 5.69 16.71 9.06
C GLN A 31 4.17 16.48 9.17
N ASP A 32 3.47 17.27 9.98
CA ASP A 32 2.01 17.15 10.14
C ASP A 32 1.28 17.40 8.83
N LEU A 33 1.67 18.41 8.06
CA LEU A 33 1.12 18.68 6.73
C LEU A 33 1.27 17.47 5.81
N LEU A 34 2.46 16.86 5.76
CA LEU A 34 2.74 15.76 4.85
C LEU A 34 2.05 14.46 5.25
N TYR A 35 1.96 14.15 6.55
CA TYR A 35 1.37 12.91 7.04
C TYR A 35 -0.15 12.98 7.21
N HIS A 36 -0.71 14.14 7.52
CA HIS A 36 -2.11 14.25 7.92
C HIS A 36 -2.97 15.10 6.98
N ASP A 37 -2.39 16.13 6.33
CA ASP A 37 -3.15 17.11 5.55
C ASP A 37 -2.80 17.14 4.06
N SER A 38 -2.01 16.18 3.58
CA SER A 38 -1.69 16.01 2.17
C SER A 38 -2.36 14.75 1.57
N GLY A 39 -1.91 14.30 0.42
CA GLY A 39 -2.44 13.10 -0.24
C GLY A 39 -3.93 13.20 -0.55
N LEU A 40 -4.71 12.17 -0.20
CA LEU A 40 -6.15 12.14 -0.47
C LEU A 40 -6.90 13.29 0.21
N LYS A 41 -6.54 13.64 1.45
CA LYS A 41 -7.15 14.76 2.16
C LYS A 41 -6.79 16.10 1.52
N GLY A 42 -5.53 16.28 1.12
CA GLY A 42 -5.09 17.50 0.46
C GLY A 42 -5.79 17.73 -0.90
N LEU A 43 -6.04 16.66 -1.66
CA LEU A 43 -6.74 16.72 -2.94
C LEU A 43 -8.25 16.89 -2.78
N SER A 44 -8.86 16.12 -1.89
CA SER A 44 -10.31 16.13 -1.68
C SER A 44 -10.78 17.30 -0.83
N GLY A 45 -9.97 17.71 0.15
CA GLY A 45 -10.38 18.61 1.23
C GLY A 45 -11.37 17.94 2.22
N ILE A 46 -11.50 16.60 2.18
CA ILE A 46 -12.50 15.85 2.95
C ILE A 46 -11.84 14.92 3.95
N SER A 47 -11.17 13.85 3.46
CA SER A 47 -10.64 12.78 4.31
C SER A 47 -9.44 12.10 3.66
N ASN A 48 -8.62 11.44 4.49
CA ASN A 48 -7.60 10.48 4.07
C ASN A 48 -8.15 9.06 3.96
N ASP A 49 -9.37 8.81 4.44
CA ASP A 49 -10.01 7.51 4.37
C ASP A 49 -10.72 7.33 3.02
N MET A 50 -10.35 6.28 2.28
CA MET A 50 -10.95 5.97 0.99
C MET A 50 -12.46 5.72 1.10
N ARG A 51 -12.93 5.15 2.21
CA ARG A 51 -14.35 4.87 2.45
C ARG A 51 -15.19 6.14 2.51
N ASP A 52 -14.65 7.19 3.16
CA ASP A 52 -15.30 8.49 3.23
C ASP A 52 -15.39 9.14 1.83
N LEU A 53 -14.33 8.96 1.03
CA LEU A 53 -14.30 9.50 -0.33
C LEU A 53 -15.24 8.73 -1.27
N GLU A 54 -15.30 7.39 -1.17
CA GLU A 54 -16.23 6.57 -1.94
C GLU A 54 -17.70 6.84 -1.57
N ALA A 55 -17.98 7.20 -0.31
CA ALA A 55 -19.32 7.58 0.15
C ALA A 55 -19.70 9.02 -0.20
N SER A 56 -18.75 9.86 -0.63
CA SER A 56 -18.98 11.29 -0.90
C SER A 56 -19.39 11.54 -2.33
N PHE A 57 -20.44 12.36 -2.51
CA PHE A 57 -20.88 12.88 -3.82
C PHE A 57 -20.13 14.13 -4.28
N ALA A 58 -19.17 14.62 -3.50
CA ALA A 58 -18.41 15.81 -3.84
C ALA A 58 -17.48 15.55 -5.05
N PRO A 59 -17.46 16.44 -6.07
CA PRO A 59 -16.57 16.26 -7.23
C PRO A 59 -15.09 16.12 -6.85
N ARG A 60 -14.65 16.78 -5.78
CA ARG A 60 -13.28 16.67 -5.27
C ARG A 60 -12.94 15.29 -4.73
N ALA A 61 -13.91 14.56 -4.14
CA ALA A 61 -13.71 13.19 -3.70
C ALA A 61 -13.42 12.28 -4.90
N THR A 62 -14.25 12.39 -5.95
CA THR A 62 -14.05 11.66 -7.21
C THR A 62 -12.68 11.96 -7.82
N SER A 63 -12.30 13.23 -7.92
CA SER A 63 -10.99 13.63 -8.46
C SER A 63 -9.82 13.09 -7.64
N ALA A 64 -9.95 13.04 -6.31
CA ALA A 64 -8.93 12.47 -5.43
C ALA A 64 -8.76 10.96 -5.66
N ILE A 65 -9.88 10.23 -5.80
CA ILE A 65 -9.86 8.79 -6.11
C ILE A 65 -9.25 8.55 -7.49
N GLU A 66 -9.64 9.32 -8.51
CA GLU A 66 -9.07 9.22 -9.86
C GLU A 66 -7.57 9.48 -9.89
N HIS A 67 -7.10 10.48 -9.14
CA HIS A 67 -5.67 10.74 -9.00
C HIS A 67 -4.95 9.58 -8.33
N PHE A 68 -5.52 9.01 -7.27
CA PHE A 68 -4.97 7.85 -6.59
C PHE A 68 -4.83 6.65 -7.54
N VAL A 69 -5.88 6.30 -8.27
CA VAL A 69 -5.90 5.24 -9.28
C VAL A 69 -4.88 5.51 -10.40
N TYR A 70 -4.82 6.75 -10.90
CA TYR A 70 -3.85 7.16 -11.91
C TYR A 70 -2.41 6.95 -11.44
N ARG A 71 -2.08 7.36 -10.21
CA ARG A 71 -0.74 7.18 -9.64
C ARG A 71 -0.35 5.70 -9.50
N ILE A 72 -1.30 4.84 -9.10
CA ILE A 72 -1.07 3.40 -9.05
C ILE A 72 -0.79 2.85 -10.45
N GLY A 73 -1.58 3.24 -11.46
CA GLY A 73 -1.36 2.82 -12.84
C GLY A 73 0.03 3.23 -13.38
N LEU A 74 0.48 4.45 -13.09
CA LEU A 74 1.83 4.90 -13.47
C LEU A 74 2.92 4.05 -12.79
N ASN A 75 2.80 3.81 -11.48
CA ASN A 75 3.78 3.02 -10.75
C ASN A 75 3.79 1.55 -11.20
N ALA A 76 2.61 0.98 -11.48
CA ALA A 76 2.50 -0.36 -12.04
C ALA A 76 3.21 -0.47 -13.40
N GLY A 77 3.01 0.52 -14.27
CA GLY A 77 3.71 0.59 -15.57
C GLY A 77 5.23 0.71 -15.44
N MET A 78 5.69 1.56 -14.54
CA MET A 78 7.12 1.74 -14.25
C MET A 78 7.75 0.43 -13.74
N LEU A 79 7.09 -0.24 -12.80
CA LEU A 79 7.57 -1.51 -12.23
C LEU A 79 7.51 -2.64 -13.26
N ALA A 80 6.45 -2.71 -14.06
CA ALA A 80 6.35 -3.69 -15.15
C ALA A 80 7.48 -3.51 -16.18
N ALA A 81 7.83 -2.27 -16.52
CA ALA A 81 8.97 -1.99 -17.38
C ALA A 81 10.31 -2.42 -16.78
N ALA A 82 10.51 -2.16 -15.48
CA ALA A 82 11.72 -2.57 -14.76
C ALA A 82 11.87 -4.09 -14.63
N LEU A 83 10.75 -4.82 -14.54
CA LEU A 83 10.72 -6.28 -14.43
C LEU A 83 10.75 -6.99 -15.81
N GLY A 84 10.58 -6.25 -16.90
CA GLY A 84 10.44 -6.83 -18.24
C GLY A 84 9.07 -7.48 -18.50
N GLY A 85 8.10 -7.23 -17.66
CA GLY A 85 6.73 -7.77 -17.72
C GLY A 85 6.12 -7.93 -16.35
N LEU A 86 4.93 -8.54 -16.31
CA LEU A 86 4.20 -8.80 -15.08
C LEU A 86 3.41 -10.10 -15.20
N ASP A 87 3.55 -11.01 -14.25
CA ASP A 87 2.76 -12.24 -14.17
C ASP A 87 1.52 -12.06 -13.30
N ALA A 88 1.63 -11.27 -12.25
CA ALA A 88 0.54 -11.00 -11.34
C ALA A 88 0.60 -9.56 -10.79
N PHE A 89 -0.57 -9.00 -10.48
CA PHE A 89 -0.75 -7.79 -9.70
C PHE A 89 -1.54 -8.12 -8.43
N VAL A 90 -0.99 -7.77 -7.27
CA VAL A 90 -1.57 -8.15 -5.98
C VAL A 90 -2.17 -6.92 -5.30
N PHE A 91 -3.45 -7.02 -4.97
CA PHE A 91 -4.15 -6.09 -4.09
C PHE A 91 -4.05 -6.61 -2.66
N THR A 92 -3.64 -5.75 -1.74
CA THR A 92 -3.44 -6.11 -0.33
C THR A 92 -3.66 -4.89 0.56
N ALA A 93 -3.69 -5.09 1.87
CA ALA A 93 -3.95 -4.07 2.87
C ALA A 93 -5.30 -3.35 2.73
N GLY A 94 -5.54 -2.33 3.57
CA GLY A 94 -6.85 -1.72 3.75
C GLY A 94 -7.64 -1.41 2.48
N ILE A 95 -7.10 -0.62 1.56
CA ILE A 95 -7.80 -0.21 0.33
C ILE A 95 -7.85 -1.39 -0.66
N GLY A 96 -6.73 -2.10 -0.84
CA GLY A 96 -6.65 -3.22 -1.79
C GLY A 96 -7.64 -4.34 -1.48
N GLU A 97 -7.84 -4.65 -0.22
CA GLU A 97 -8.74 -5.71 0.24
C GLU A 97 -10.21 -5.25 0.28
N ASN A 98 -10.46 -4.01 0.69
CA ASN A 98 -11.80 -3.58 1.08
C ASN A 98 -12.53 -2.69 0.07
N SER A 99 -11.87 -2.18 -0.98
CA SER A 99 -12.50 -1.33 -2.00
C SER A 99 -12.58 -2.02 -3.37
N PRO A 100 -13.68 -2.75 -3.66
CA PRO A 100 -13.92 -3.34 -4.99
C PRO A 100 -13.97 -2.28 -6.10
N GLY A 101 -14.46 -1.08 -5.80
CA GLY A 101 -14.55 0.04 -6.75
C GLY A 101 -13.18 0.54 -7.18
N VAL A 102 -12.26 0.70 -6.24
CA VAL A 102 -10.87 1.11 -6.54
C VAL A 102 -10.14 0.00 -7.31
N ARG A 103 -10.32 -1.29 -6.94
CA ARG A 103 -9.73 -2.41 -7.68
C ARG A 103 -10.16 -2.45 -9.14
N ALA A 104 -11.46 -2.24 -9.42
CA ALA A 104 -11.99 -2.21 -10.78
C ALA A 104 -11.34 -1.10 -11.61
N ARG A 105 -11.25 0.13 -11.07
CA ARG A 105 -10.63 1.27 -11.75
C ARG A 105 -9.12 1.06 -11.98
N ILE A 106 -8.42 0.43 -11.04
CA ILE A 106 -7.00 0.09 -11.23
C ILE A 106 -6.85 -0.97 -12.31
N ALA A 107 -7.70 -2.03 -12.32
CA ALA A 107 -7.69 -3.05 -13.35
C ALA A 107 -7.86 -2.46 -14.76
N GLU A 108 -8.75 -1.48 -14.93
CA GLU A 108 -8.90 -0.73 -16.20
C GLU A 108 -7.61 -0.01 -16.59
N LYS A 109 -6.95 0.66 -15.63
CA LYS A 109 -5.71 1.41 -15.89
C LYS A 109 -4.54 0.54 -16.31
N ILE A 110 -4.49 -0.71 -15.85
CA ILE A 110 -3.43 -1.67 -16.17
C ILE A 110 -3.83 -2.73 -17.19
N ALA A 111 -5.02 -2.60 -17.82
CA ALA A 111 -5.53 -3.55 -18.84
C ALA A 111 -4.56 -3.74 -20.01
N TRP A 112 -3.82 -2.70 -20.39
CA TRP A 112 -2.80 -2.74 -21.44
C TRP A 112 -1.64 -3.71 -21.14
N LEU A 113 -1.44 -4.12 -19.87
CA LEU A 113 -0.47 -5.15 -19.47
C LEU A 113 -0.95 -6.57 -19.81
N GLY A 114 -2.19 -6.71 -20.30
CA GLY A 114 -2.81 -8.00 -20.61
C GLY A 114 -3.72 -8.52 -19.49
N VAL A 115 -4.18 -7.62 -18.63
CA VAL A 115 -5.20 -7.91 -17.62
C VAL A 115 -6.58 -8.04 -18.27
N VAL A 116 -7.29 -9.12 -17.95
CA VAL A 116 -8.72 -9.30 -18.24
C VAL A 116 -9.45 -9.42 -16.90
N PHE A 117 -10.09 -8.33 -16.49
CA PHE A 117 -10.75 -8.22 -15.19
C PHE A 117 -12.06 -9.01 -15.15
N ASP A 118 -12.35 -9.65 -13.98
CA ASP A 118 -13.62 -10.32 -13.68
C ASP A 118 -14.42 -9.51 -12.64
N PRO A 119 -15.43 -8.73 -13.09
CA PRO A 119 -16.24 -7.93 -12.17
C PRO A 119 -17.05 -8.77 -11.16
N ALA A 120 -17.49 -9.99 -11.55
CA ALA A 120 -18.28 -10.86 -10.68
C ALA A 120 -17.39 -11.41 -9.54
N ALA A 121 -16.22 -11.94 -9.88
CA ALA A 121 -15.26 -12.41 -8.89
C ALA A 121 -14.83 -11.30 -7.93
N ASN A 122 -14.65 -10.07 -8.44
CA ASN A 122 -14.32 -8.91 -7.62
C ASN A 122 -15.45 -8.52 -6.65
N ALA A 123 -16.70 -8.54 -7.10
CA ALA A 123 -17.87 -8.25 -6.25
C ALA A 123 -18.05 -9.32 -5.17
N GLU A 124 -17.79 -10.58 -5.49
CA GLU A 124 -17.83 -11.72 -4.56
C GLU A 124 -16.59 -11.79 -3.63
N ARG A 125 -15.66 -10.84 -3.75
CA ARG A 125 -14.42 -10.78 -2.95
C ARG A 125 -13.57 -12.06 -3.04
N LYS A 126 -13.50 -12.66 -4.22
CA LYS A 126 -12.62 -13.81 -4.46
C LYS A 126 -11.16 -13.40 -4.40
N SER A 127 -10.28 -14.35 -4.10
CA SER A 127 -8.83 -14.13 -4.09
C SER A 127 -8.26 -13.91 -5.49
N LEU A 128 -8.86 -14.51 -6.53
CA LEU A 128 -8.52 -14.28 -7.93
C LEU A 128 -9.67 -13.50 -8.60
N ILE A 129 -9.37 -12.33 -9.13
CA ILE A 129 -10.33 -11.40 -9.73
C ILE A 129 -10.00 -11.05 -11.18
N SER A 130 -9.19 -11.88 -11.83
CA SER A 130 -8.98 -11.89 -13.28
C SER A 130 -9.60 -13.13 -13.91
N ARG A 131 -9.99 -13.04 -15.19
CA ARG A 131 -10.52 -14.15 -15.96
C ARG A 131 -9.40 -15.13 -16.37
N PRO A 132 -9.74 -16.38 -16.72
CA PRO A 132 -8.74 -17.40 -17.11
C PRO A 132 -7.87 -17.00 -18.30
N GLU A 133 -8.40 -16.22 -19.24
CA GLU A 133 -7.67 -15.72 -20.40
C GLU A 133 -6.74 -14.53 -20.12
N SER A 134 -6.73 -14.03 -18.89
CA SER A 134 -5.86 -12.93 -18.48
C SER A 134 -4.40 -13.38 -18.46
N ARG A 135 -3.54 -12.63 -19.15
CA ARG A 135 -2.09 -12.86 -19.11
C ARG A 135 -1.49 -12.48 -17.74
N VAL A 136 -2.05 -11.48 -17.10
CA VAL A 136 -1.63 -11.03 -15.77
C VAL A 136 -2.72 -11.38 -14.77
N ALA A 137 -2.39 -12.18 -13.77
CA ALA A 137 -3.33 -12.51 -12.71
C ALA A 137 -3.58 -11.31 -11.79
N LEU A 138 -4.84 -11.06 -11.45
CA LEU A 138 -5.21 -10.08 -10.41
C LEU A 138 -5.59 -10.84 -9.14
N LEU A 139 -4.79 -10.64 -8.09
CA LEU A 139 -4.97 -11.32 -6.81
C LEU A 139 -5.37 -10.33 -5.72
N VAL A 140 -6.25 -10.76 -4.83
CA VAL A 140 -6.56 -10.08 -3.57
C VAL A 140 -6.04 -10.98 -2.45
N VAL A 141 -5.01 -10.51 -1.76
CA VAL A 141 -4.33 -11.28 -0.70
C VAL A 141 -4.48 -10.51 0.61
N PRO A 142 -5.22 -11.04 1.59
CA PRO A 142 -5.31 -10.44 2.91
C PRO A 142 -3.93 -10.37 3.58
N THR A 143 -3.66 -9.24 4.21
CA THR A 143 -2.47 -9.08 5.06
C THR A 143 -2.84 -9.38 6.51
N ASP A 144 -1.97 -10.14 7.16
CA ASP A 144 -2.04 -10.37 8.60
C ASP A 144 -0.70 -9.92 9.23
N GLU A 145 -0.62 -8.60 9.48
CA GLU A 145 0.58 -7.99 10.06
C GLU A 145 0.81 -8.49 11.50
N GLU A 146 -0.26 -8.75 12.25
CA GLU A 146 -0.19 -9.25 13.62
C GLU A 146 0.40 -10.66 13.68
N LEU A 147 -0.04 -11.54 12.78
CA LEU A 147 0.50 -12.88 12.65
C LEU A 147 1.99 -12.85 12.28
N MET A 148 2.40 -11.98 11.36
CA MET A 148 3.81 -11.83 10.97
C MET A 148 4.67 -11.35 12.14
N VAL A 149 4.20 -10.38 12.92
CA VAL A 149 4.89 -9.91 14.14
C VAL A 149 4.98 -11.05 15.16
N ALA A 150 3.90 -11.80 15.38
CA ALA A 150 3.89 -12.94 16.29
C ALA A 150 4.87 -14.04 15.86
N GLN A 151 4.89 -14.39 14.57
CA GLN A 151 5.83 -15.40 14.02
C GLN A 151 7.29 -14.97 14.15
N HIS A 152 7.61 -13.71 13.83
CA HIS A 152 8.97 -13.20 13.98
C HIS A 152 9.41 -13.16 15.44
N THR A 153 8.52 -12.75 16.34
CA THR A 153 8.79 -12.75 17.80
C THR A 153 9.08 -14.17 18.29
N LEU A 154 8.24 -15.13 17.90
CA LEU A 154 8.43 -16.52 18.28
C LEU A 154 9.78 -17.08 17.76
N ALA A 155 10.13 -16.78 16.50
CA ALA A 155 11.40 -17.21 15.93
C ALA A 155 12.61 -16.64 16.68
N LEU A 156 12.56 -15.37 17.10
CA LEU A 156 13.59 -14.73 17.90
C LEU A 156 13.73 -15.37 19.28
N LEU A 157 12.61 -15.66 19.95
CA LEU A 157 12.61 -16.33 21.26
C LEU A 157 13.20 -17.74 21.19
N GLN A 158 12.86 -18.49 20.13
CA GLN A 158 13.43 -19.84 19.90
C GLN A 158 14.94 -19.80 19.67
N GLN A 159 15.44 -18.81 18.90
CA GLN A 159 16.88 -18.63 18.70
C GLN A 159 17.63 -18.25 19.98
N GLN A 160 17.03 -17.43 20.83
CA GLN A 160 17.61 -17.05 22.11
C GLN A 160 17.63 -18.23 23.09
N GLY A 161 16.54 -19.01 23.16
CA GLY A 161 16.47 -20.24 23.98
C GLY A 161 17.55 -21.26 23.59
N THR A 162 17.78 -21.43 22.29
CA THR A 162 18.82 -22.34 21.77
C THR A 162 20.25 -21.88 22.14
N ARG A 163 20.47 -20.56 22.11
CA ARG A 163 21.78 -19.97 22.51
C ARG A 163 22.04 -20.11 24.01
N SER A 164 21.01 -19.95 24.86
CA SER A 164 21.14 -20.12 26.32
C SER A 164 21.53 -21.55 26.69
N ILE A 165 20.88 -22.55 26.09
CA ILE A 165 21.17 -23.98 26.35
C ILE A 165 22.56 -24.39 25.84
N ALA A 166 22.99 -23.80 24.70
CA ALA A 166 24.34 -24.05 24.17
C ALA A 166 25.45 -23.43 25.06
N GLY A 167 25.18 -22.23 25.63
CA GLY A 167 26.10 -21.58 26.58
C GLY A 167 26.26 -22.33 27.91
N GLU A 168 25.18 -22.90 28.43
CA GLU A 168 25.22 -23.71 29.67
C GLU A 168 25.97 -25.05 29.49
N ARG A 169 25.85 -25.70 28.33
CA ARG A 169 26.58 -26.95 28.03
C ARG A 169 28.08 -26.75 27.92
N LEU A 170 28.51 -25.59 27.37
CA LEU A 170 29.95 -25.28 27.28
C LEU A 170 30.58 -24.93 28.64
N ALA A 171 29.78 -24.52 29.62
CA ALA A 171 30.27 -24.23 30.98
C ALA A 171 30.40 -25.48 31.88
N THR A 172 29.75 -26.59 31.50
CA THR A 172 29.76 -27.86 32.31
C THR A 172 30.84 -28.84 31.90
N ASP A 173 31.49 -28.64 30.74
CA ASP A 173 32.57 -29.54 30.25
C ASP A 173 34.00 -29.07 30.61
N VAL A 174 34.14 -28.15 31.58
CA VAL A 174 35.45 -27.62 32.04
C VAL A 174 35.65 -27.88 33.52
N TYR A 175 35.38 -29.12 33.98
CA TYR A 175 35.92 -29.60 35.28
C TYR A 175 36.28 -31.07 35.18
#